data_12bf6bcbbedacefb8b2eb9af2278224c
#
_entry.id   12bf6bcbbedacefb8b2eb9af2278224c
#
_cell.length_a   1.000
_cell.length_b   1.000
_cell.length_c   1.000
_cell.angle_alpha   90.00
_cell.angle_beta   90.00
_cell.angle_gamma   90.00
#
_symmetry.space_group_name_H-M   'P 1'
#
loop_
_entity.id
_entity.type
_entity.pdbx_description
1 polymer ?
#
loop_
_entity_poly.entity_id
_entity_poly.type
_entity_poly.pdbx_seq_one_letter_code
_entity_poly.pdbx_strand_id
1 'polypeptide(L)'
;MFIYARKEEICMISFFNEILKSLPPELPDIINIINYSSSKISIIRLENGFSTPNAYDIYKFILPLNSLEYPPEYIDKNKYYLEKRKIFPINPGQTHFSQTDKGLIIKTPLSLVIFIEKRFMQNTAKTVFGKNNVFFENKNSDLNVNLNNLINLFIEETINKQPGYQFILENINLQITINILRTIDCNCNHNLKMKTYCEKKTIKRVINYLKNNYNQDFSLEDIADFASYSPFHFIRIFKAETGKTPFDYLLDIKIDESKKLLKNSGKPITDICFDSGFNNRSHFSAVFKRKTGYSPSQYRIISKS
;
A
#
# COMPACT_ATOMS: atom_id res chain seq x y z
N MET A 1 -11.36 -5.56 30.28
CA MET A 1 -10.69 -5.10 31.51
C MET A 1 -9.90 -3.86 31.10
N PHE A 2 -10.47 -2.68 31.39
CA PHE A 2 -9.89 -1.40 30.97
C PHE A 2 -8.80 -1.04 31.99
N ILE A 3 -7.56 -0.98 31.51
CA ILE A 3 -6.42 -0.51 32.33
C ILE A 3 -6.44 1.01 32.23
N TYR A 4 -6.87 1.67 33.27
CA TYR A 4 -6.64 3.10 33.50
C TYR A 4 -5.14 3.30 33.75
N ALA A 5 -4.41 3.78 32.77
CA ALA A 5 -3.06 4.26 33.02
C ALA A 5 -3.14 5.54 33.86
N ARG A 6 -2.68 5.48 35.11
CA ARG A 6 -2.52 6.68 35.95
C ARG A 6 -1.49 7.61 35.31
N LYS A 7 -1.67 8.93 35.51
CA LYS A 7 -0.79 10.01 35.04
C LYS A 7 0.72 9.74 35.30
N GLU A 8 1.03 8.89 36.24
CA GLU A 8 2.40 8.56 36.71
C GLU A 8 3.09 7.45 35.90
N GLU A 9 2.37 6.63 35.12
CA GLU A 9 2.95 5.57 34.28
C GLU A 9 3.31 6.04 32.85
N ILE A 10 3.08 7.30 32.52
CA ILE A 10 3.35 7.91 31.23
C ILE A 10 4.83 8.33 31.08
N CYS A 11 5.68 7.82 31.92
CA CYS A 11 7.09 8.18 31.89
C CYS A 11 7.86 7.16 31.07
N MET A 12 8.41 7.55 29.89
CA MET A 12 9.79 7.11 29.55
C MET A 12 10.36 7.52 28.19
N ILE A 13 9.89 8.56 27.52
CA ILE A 13 10.62 9.06 26.37
C ILE A 13 10.70 10.59 26.44
N SER A 14 11.91 11.15 26.40
CA SER A 14 12.15 12.59 26.57
C SER A 14 11.39 13.45 25.55
N PHE A 15 11.27 13.01 24.29
CA PHE A 15 10.54 13.76 23.26
C PHE A 15 9.01 13.68 23.46
N PHE A 16 8.50 12.58 24.01
CA PHE A 16 7.07 12.43 24.27
C PHE A 16 6.64 13.26 25.49
N ASN A 17 7.52 13.45 26.47
CA ASN A 17 7.28 14.35 27.58
C ASN A 17 7.13 15.82 27.13
N GLU A 18 7.76 16.22 26.03
CA GLU A 18 7.55 17.55 25.44
C GLU A 18 6.16 17.66 24.81
N ILE A 19 5.67 16.61 24.14
CA ILE A 19 4.30 16.56 23.60
C ILE A 19 3.29 16.63 24.76
N LEU A 20 3.47 15.83 25.78
CA LEU A 20 2.58 15.81 26.95
C LEU A 20 2.58 17.13 27.70
N LYS A 21 3.74 17.80 27.82
CA LYS A 21 3.85 19.13 28.44
C LYS A 21 3.19 20.22 27.62
N SER A 22 3.10 20.04 26.30
CA SER A 22 2.45 20.99 25.40
C SER A 22 0.92 20.81 25.30
N LEU A 23 0.39 19.73 25.90
CA LEU A 23 -1.06 19.57 26.04
C LEU A 23 -1.60 20.60 27.07
N PRO A 24 -2.75 21.24 26.79
CA PRO A 24 -3.34 22.20 27.71
C PRO A 24 -3.53 21.56 29.10
N PRO A 25 -3.27 22.28 30.21
CA PRO A 25 -3.46 21.76 31.56
C PRO A 25 -4.93 21.42 31.89
N GLU A 26 -5.87 22.00 31.12
CA GLU A 26 -7.32 21.78 31.23
C GLU A 26 -7.82 20.86 30.11
N LEU A 27 -7.25 19.66 29.96
CA LEU A 27 -7.89 18.64 29.15
C LEU A 27 -9.20 18.23 29.86
N PRO A 28 -10.35 18.24 29.17
CA PRO A 28 -11.59 17.75 29.76
C PRO A 28 -11.38 16.29 30.25
N ASP A 29 -12.00 15.93 31.39
CA ASP A 29 -11.85 14.64 32.10
C ASP A 29 -12.21 13.38 31.26
N ILE A 30 -12.46 13.51 29.98
CA ILE A 30 -13.02 12.48 29.10
C ILE A 30 -12.04 12.02 28.00
N ILE A 31 -10.75 12.39 28.07
CA ILE A 31 -9.79 11.92 27.05
C ILE A 31 -9.15 10.61 27.52
N ASN A 32 -9.62 9.50 26.98
CA ASN A 32 -8.91 8.22 27.13
C ASN A 32 -7.72 8.21 26.17
N ILE A 33 -6.53 8.44 26.71
CA ILE A 33 -5.26 8.34 25.97
C ILE A 33 -4.61 7.03 26.37
N ILE A 34 -4.42 6.12 25.39
CA ILE A 34 -3.58 4.94 25.57
C ILE A 34 -2.32 5.15 24.73
N ASN A 35 -1.18 5.12 25.38
CA ASN A 35 0.12 5.33 24.76
C ASN A 35 0.93 4.04 24.68
N TYR A 36 1.41 3.74 23.47
CA TYR A 36 2.33 2.66 23.16
C TYR A 36 3.62 3.29 22.62
N SER A 37 4.74 3.14 23.31
CA SER A 37 5.94 3.90 22.98
C SER A 37 7.22 3.06 22.98
N SER A 38 8.09 3.39 22.03
CA SER A 38 9.49 2.99 21.95
C SER A 38 10.40 4.22 22.05
N SER A 39 11.72 4.03 21.83
CA SER A 39 12.67 5.14 21.80
C SER A 39 12.50 6.08 20.59
N LYS A 40 11.82 5.66 19.52
CA LYS A 40 11.74 6.38 18.22
C LYS A 40 10.34 6.63 17.73
N ILE A 41 9.39 5.79 18.12
CA ILE A 41 7.99 5.86 17.70
C ILE A 41 7.09 5.84 18.93
N SER A 42 6.06 6.66 18.91
CA SER A 42 4.95 6.59 19.83
C SER A 42 3.65 6.46 19.07
N ILE A 43 2.81 5.52 19.47
CA ILE A 43 1.46 5.32 18.91
C ILE A 43 0.46 5.61 20.01
N ILE A 44 -0.41 6.58 19.78
CA ILE A 44 -1.42 6.99 20.73
C ILE A 44 -2.79 6.66 20.19
N ARG A 45 -3.59 5.99 21.00
CA ARG A 45 -5.01 5.86 20.77
C ARG A 45 -5.71 7.02 21.47
N LEU A 46 -6.39 7.88 20.69
CA LEU A 46 -7.14 9.02 21.17
C LEU A 46 -8.64 8.76 21.02
N GLU A 47 -9.37 9.01 22.09
CA GLU A 47 -10.81 9.18 22.11
C GLU A 47 -11.10 10.65 22.42
N ASN A 48 -11.81 11.36 21.56
CA ASN A 48 -12.04 12.80 21.62
C ASN A 48 -10.78 13.64 21.28
N GLY A 49 -10.55 13.85 19.99
CA GLY A 49 -9.43 14.66 19.54
C GLY A 49 -9.79 16.14 19.38
N PHE A 50 -9.48 16.97 20.36
CA PHE A 50 -9.30 18.40 20.17
C PHE A 50 -7.82 18.70 20.30
N SER A 51 -7.27 19.51 19.43
CA SER A 51 -5.93 20.03 19.59
C SER A 51 -5.95 21.55 19.58
N THR A 52 -5.22 22.14 20.50
CA THR A 52 -4.85 23.58 20.40
C THR A 52 -3.85 23.75 19.26
N PRO A 53 -3.80 24.94 18.63
CA PRO A 53 -2.81 25.21 17.60
C PRO A 53 -1.39 25.00 18.14
N ASN A 54 -0.68 24.03 17.58
CA ASN A 54 0.69 23.70 17.98
C ASN A 54 1.49 23.25 16.75
N ALA A 55 2.79 23.57 16.79
CA ALA A 55 3.77 23.08 15.83
C ALA A 55 4.79 22.22 16.58
N TYR A 56 4.87 20.96 16.24
CA TYR A 56 5.83 20.00 16.84
C TYR A 56 7.00 19.75 15.90
N ASP A 57 8.19 19.52 16.43
CA ASP A 57 9.37 19.13 15.63
C ASP A 57 9.46 17.61 15.41
N ILE A 58 8.30 16.99 15.15
CA ILE A 58 8.15 15.54 14.90
C ILE A 58 7.22 15.30 13.71
N TYR A 59 7.32 14.12 13.09
CA TYR A 59 6.33 13.65 12.12
C TYR A 59 5.12 13.08 12.87
N LYS A 60 3.92 13.51 12.48
CA LYS A 60 2.65 13.04 13.02
C LYS A 60 1.83 12.42 11.89
N PHE A 61 1.26 11.24 12.14
CA PHE A 61 0.37 10.56 11.20
C PHE A 61 -0.92 10.21 11.92
N ILE A 62 -2.05 10.69 11.40
CA ILE A 62 -3.38 10.47 11.98
C ILE A 62 -4.08 9.38 11.19
N LEU A 63 -4.61 8.38 11.88
CA LEU A 63 -5.36 7.26 11.33
C LEU A 63 -6.75 7.16 11.99
N PRO A 64 -7.80 7.70 11.38
CA PRO A 64 -9.17 7.55 11.85
C PRO A 64 -9.64 6.09 11.83
N LEU A 65 -10.18 5.59 12.95
CA LEU A 65 -10.58 4.18 13.10
C LEU A 65 -12.09 3.95 12.93
N ASN A 66 -12.92 4.87 13.40
CA ASN A 66 -14.37 4.74 13.31
C ASN A 66 -14.97 5.58 12.15
N SER A 67 -16.25 5.39 11.88
CA SER A 67 -16.96 6.08 10.78
C SER A 67 -17.64 7.39 11.22
N LEU A 68 -17.29 7.90 12.38
CA LEU A 68 -17.80 9.18 12.85
C LEU A 68 -17.16 10.31 12.06
N GLU A 69 -17.86 11.41 11.90
CA GLU A 69 -17.32 12.61 11.29
C GLU A 69 -16.19 13.12 12.15
N TYR A 70 -14.98 13.12 11.57
CA TYR A 70 -13.84 13.74 12.18
C TYR A 70 -13.93 15.25 12.02
N PRO A 71 -13.63 16.02 13.07
CA PRO A 71 -13.47 17.44 12.90
C PRO A 71 -12.36 17.68 11.86
N PRO A 72 -12.53 18.70 11.01
CA PRO A 72 -11.49 19.02 10.04
C PRO A 72 -10.19 19.42 10.76
N GLU A 73 -9.08 18.96 10.19
CA GLU A 73 -7.74 19.41 10.57
C GLU A 73 -7.40 20.70 9.82
N TYR A 74 -6.98 21.72 10.54
CA TYR A 74 -6.43 22.96 9.97
C TYR A 74 -4.91 22.88 10.04
N ILE A 75 -4.24 22.95 8.88
CA ILE A 75 -2.78 22.89 8.78
C ILE A 75 -2.33 24.11 8.00
N ASP A 76 -1.50 24.95 8.60
CA ASP A 76 -0.97 26.18 7.98
C ASP A 76 -2.08 27.00 7.27
N LYS A 77 -3.25 27.17 7.92
CA LYS A 77 -4.45 27.87 7.44
C LYS A 77 -5.29 27.11 6.39
N ASN A 78 -4.88 25.94 5.94
CA ASN A 78 -5.67 25.11 5.04
C ASN A 78 -6.52 24.11 5.82
N LYS A 79 -7.73 23.84 5.34
CA LYS A 79 -8.70 22.92 5.95
C LYS A 79 -8.64 21.56 5.23
N TYR A 80 -8.50 20.47 5.99
CA TYR A 80 -8.44 19.11 5.50
C TYR A 80 -9.48 18.22 6.19
N TYR A 81 -10.08 17.29 5.46
CA TYR A 81 -11.01 16.32 6.00
C TYR A 81 -10.33 14.94 6.07
N LEU A 82 -10.33 14.35 7.25
CA LEU A 82 -9.74 13.04 7.49
C LEU A 82 -10.73 11.93 7.06
N GLU A 83 -10.21 10.91 6.39
CA GLU A 83 -11.00 9.78 5.92
C GLU A 83 -10.73 8.52 6.77
N LYS A 84 -11.79 7.76 7.08
CA LYS A 84 -11.70 6.50 7.83
C LYS A 84 -10.74 5.52 7.14
N ARG A 85 -9.89 4.88 7.94
CA ARG A 85 -8.88 3.90 7.51
C ARG A 85 -7.84 4.43 6.52
N LYS A 86 -7.74 5.75 6.38
CA LYS A 86 -6.66 6.40 5.65
C LYS A 86 -5.72 7.09 6.61
N ILE A 87 -4.46 7.07 6.29
CA ILE A 87 -3.42 7.73 7.08
C ILE A 87 -3.17 9.13 6.53
N PHE A 88 -3.12 10.11 7.42
CA PHE A 88 -2.94 11.51 7.06
C PHE A 88 -1.67 12.07 7.75
N PRO A 89 -0.68 12.55 6.98
CA PRO A 89 0.59 13.04 7.51
C PRO A 89 0.53 14.52 7.87
N ILE A 90 1.25 14.91 8.93
CA ILE A 90 1.58 16.26 9.32
C ILE A 90 3.09 16.34 9.53
N ASN A 91 3.74 17.30 8.88
CA ASN A 91 5.20 17.44 8.91
C ASN A 91 5.68 18.25 10.12
N PRO A 92 6.94 18.04 10.54
CA PRO A 92 7.57 18.87 11.57
C PRO A 92 7.47 20.36 11.24
N GLY A 93 7.09 21.16 12.23
CA GLY A 93 6.98 22.60 12.11
C GLY A 93 5.67 23.12 11.51
N GLN A 94 4.80 22.25 11.00
CA GLN A 94 3.47 22.67 10.55
C GLN A 94 2.57 22.97 11.74
N THR A 95 1.99 24.18 11.77
CA THR A 95 0.96 24.52 12.76
C THR A 95 -0.33 23.81 12.42
N HIS A 96 -0.86 23.02 13.35
CA HIS A 96 -2.09 22.26 13.12
C HIS A 96 -2.99 22.21 14.35
N PHE A 97 -4.30 22.13 14.11
CA PHE A 97 -5.32 21.94 15.13
C PHE A 97 -6.59 21.37 14.52
N SER A 98 -7.36 20.64 15.33
CA SER A 98 -8.72 20.18 14.96
C SER A 98 -9.75 21.09 15.63
N GLN A 99 -10.76 21.51 14.88
CA GLN A 99 -11.85 22.33 15.40
C GLN A 99 -13.18 21.86 14.86
N THR A 100 -14.18 21.72 15.74
CA THR A 100 -15.57 21.50 15.34
C THR A 100 -16.26 22.83 15.14
N ASP A 101 -16.98 23.00 14.03
CA ASP A 101 -17.79 24.18 13.73
C ASP A 101 -19.00 24.32 14.66
N LYS A 102 -19.31 23.33 15.45
CA LYS A 102 -20.45 23.31 16.40
C LYS A 102 -20.02 22.66 17.70
N GLY A 103 -20.16 23.37 18.79
CA GLY A 103 -19.85 22.91 20.15
C GLY A 103 -20.65 21.71 20.68
N LEU A 104 -21.07 20.77 19.83
CA LEU A 104 -21.80 19.56 20.18
C LEU A 104 -20.91 18.33 19.95
N ILE A 105 -20.38 17.80 21.02
CA ILE A 105 -19.74 16.48 21.08
C ILE A 105 -20.85 15.44 21.20
N ILE A 106 -21.33 14.88 20.08
CA ILE A 106 -22.37 13.84 20.13
C ILE A 106 -21.76 12.42 20.13
N LYS A 107 -20.59 12.21 19.58
CA LYS A 107 -19.84 10.94 19.62
C LYS A 107 -18.36 11.20 19.39
N THR A 108 -17.53 10.43 20.06
CA THR A 108 -16.09 10.62 20.10
C THR A 108 -15.40 9.96 18.91
N PRO A 109 -14.72 10.72 18.06
CA PRO A 109 -13.91 10.12 17.01
C PRO A 109 -12.74 9.36 17.63
N LEU A 110 -12.57 8.11 17.21
CA LEU A 110 -11.47 7.25 17.63
C LEU A 110 -10.37 7.26 16.57
N SER A 111 -9.14 7.61 16.95
CA SER A 111 -7.98 7.60 16.07
C SER A 111 -6.76 6.95 16.70
N LEU A 112 -5.90 6.40 15.85
CA LEU A 112 -4.50 6.19 16.17
C LEU A 112 -3.69 7.37 15.64
N VAL A 113 -2.79 7.88 16.46
CA VAL A 113 -1.83 8.91 16.07
C VAL A 113 -0.43 8.35 16.25
N ILE A 114 0.32 8.29 15.15
CA ILE A 114 1.70 7.80 15.14
C ILE A 114 2.63 9.00 15.12
N PHE A 115 3.50 9.10 16.09
CA PHE A 115 4.57 10.08 16.16
C PHE A 115 5.90 9.40 15.87
N ILE A 116 6.70 10.00 14.99
CA ILE A 116 8.03 9.50 14.63
C ILE A 116 9.04 10.63 14.83
N GLU A 117 10.09 10.32 15.57
CA GLU A 117 11.20 11.26 15.80
C GLU A 117 11.76 11.77 14.46
N LYS A 118 11.89 13.10 14.31
CA LYS A 118 12.34 13.75 13.08
C LYS A 118 13.70 13.23 12.61
N ARG A 119 14.64 13.14 13.52
CA ARG A 119 16.00 12.67 13.24
C ARG A 119 16.01 11.20 12.74
N PHE A 120 15.21 10.35 13.36
CA PHE A 120 15.06 8.95 12.98
C PHE A 120 14.46 8.81 11.57
N MET A 121 13.38 9.51 11.27
CA MET A 121 12.76 9.54 9.94
C MET A 121 13.76 10.02 8.87
N GLN A 122 14.46 11.12 9.13
CA GLN A 122 15.43 11.69 8.18
C GLN A 122 16.64 10.77 7.95
N ASN A 123 17.19 10.16 8.99
CA ASN A 123 18.30 9.21 8.88
C ASN A 123 17.88 7.96 8.10
N THR A 124 16.69 7.44 8.35
CA THR A 124 16.13 6.29 7.61
C THR A 124 15.95 6.66 6.13
N ALA A 125 15.39 7.83 5.83
CA ALA A 125 15.21 8.29 4.46
C ALA A 125 16.56 8.51 3.75
N LYS A 126 17.56 9.05 4.44
CA LYS A 126 18.91 9.21 3.91
C LYS A 126 19.53 7.87 3.53
N THR A 127 19.43 6.88 4.42
CA THR A 127 19.99 5.55 4.20
C THR A 127 19.28 4.80 3.07
N VAL A 128 17.94 4.88 2.98
CA VAL A 128 17.14 4.08 2.03
C VAL A 128 16.99 4.78 0.68
N PHE A 129 16.84 6.10 0.67
CA PHE A 129 16.49 6.90 -0.53
C PHE A 129 17.52 7.96 -0.91
N GLY A 130 18.59 8.13 -0.12
CA GLY A 130 19.58 9.18 -0.33
C GLY A 130 19.06 10.62 -0.08
N LYS A 131 17.94 10.77 0.64
CA LYS A 131 17.27 12.06 0.88
C LYS A 131 17.28 12.43 2.36
N ASN A 132 17.86 13.58 2.71
CA ASN A 132 17.95 14.06 4.10
C ASN A 132 16.69 14.83 4.55
N ASN A 133 16.01 15.48 3.61
CA ASN A 133 14.81 16.25 3.90
C ASN A 133 13.58 15.46 3.46
N VAL A 134 12.72 15.12 4.41
CA VAL A 134 11.48 14.39 4.17
C VAL A 134 10.33 15.35 4.35
N PHE A 135 9.46 15.41 3.33
CA PHE A 135 8.22 16.19 3.39
C PHE A 135 7.09 15.37 2.76
N PHE A 136 6.06 15.10 3.52
CA PHE A 136 4.86 14.40 3.10
C PHE A 136 3.81 15.37 2.59
N GLU A 137 3.08 15.01 1.54
CA GLU A 137 1.91 15.76 1.10
C GLU A 137 0.77 15.60 2.12
N ASN A 138 0.19 16.72 2.57
CA ASN A 138 -0.96 16.70 3.49
C ASN A 138 -2.22 16.21 2.77
N LYS A 139 -2.34 14.90 2.61
CA LYS A 139 -3.49 14.23 1.98
C LYS A 139 -3.72 12.83 2.55
N ASN A 140 -4.96 12.36 2.45
CA ASN A 140 -5.32 11.00 2.82
C ASN A 140 -4.63 9.98 1.92
N SER A 141 -3.99 8.98 2.50
CA SER A 141 -3.33 7.86 1.81
C SER A 141 -3.88 6.54 2.32
N ASP A 142 -4.02 5.54 1.45
CA ASP A 142 -4.52 4.23 1.85
C ASP A 142 -3.56 3.54 2.81
N LEU A 143 -4.10 2.99 3.89
CA LEU A 143 -3.34 2.17 4.82
C LEU A 143 -3.15 0.77 4.21
N ASN A 144 -1.91 0.44 3.84
CA ASN A 144 -1.63 -0.90 3.34
C ASN A 144 -1.61 -1.96 4.46
N VAL A 145 -1.85 -3.21 4.10
CA VAL A 145 -1.94 -4.34 5.03
C VAL A 145 -0.66 -4.51 5.85
N ASN A 146 0.52 -4.33 5.23
CA ASN A 146 1.80 -4.49 5.91
C ASN A 146 1.99 -3.44 7.01
N LEU A 147 1.68 -2.17 6.73
CA LEU A 147 1.79 -1.11 7.73
C LEU A 147 0.81 -1.32 8.88
N ASN A 148 -0.43 -1.74 8.57
CA ASN A 148 -1.42 -2.07 9.60
C ASN A 148 -0.95 -3.21 10.51
N ASN A 149 -0.38 -4.28 9.95
CA ASN A 149 0.15 -5.40 10.72
C ASN A 149 1.33 -4.98 11.61
N LEU A 150 2.22 -4.12 11.10
CA LEU A 150 3.34 -3.60 11.88
C LEU A 150 2.88 -2.71 13.05
N ILE A 151 1.83 -1.90 12.86
CA ILE A 151 1.22 -1.09 13.92
C ILE A 151 0.66 -2.01 15.02
N ASN A 152 -0.08 -3.06 14.66
CA ASN A 152 -0.63 -4.00 15.62
C ASN A 152 0.48 -4.75 16.38
N LEU A 153 1.52 -5.23 15.68
CA LEU A 153 2.66 -5.89 16.29
C LEU A 153 3.42 -4.96 17.25
N PHE A 154 3.58 -3.69 16.89
CA PHE A 154 4.17 -2.68 17.76
C PHE A 154 3.37 -2.53 19.08
N ILE A 155 2.05 -2.45 18.98
CA ILE A 155 1.14 -2.32 20.12
C ILE A 155 1.24 -3.57 21.00
N GLU A 156 1.17 -4.77 20.42
CA GLU A 156 1.28 -6.04 21.12
C GLU A 156 2.60 -6.15 21.88
N GLU A 157 3.72 -5.81 21.25
CA GLU A 157 5.05 -5.92 21.85
C GLU A 157 5.24 -4.92 23.00
N THR A 158 4.66 -3.70 22.88
CA THR A 158 4.70 -2.72 23.97
C THR A 158 3.85 -3.11 25.18
N ILE A 159 2.79 -3.92 24.99
CA ILE A 159 1.93 -4.43 26.08
C ILE A 159 2.59 -5.63 26.74
N ASN A 160 3.03 -6.61 25.96
CA ASN A 160 3.46 -7.92 26.45
C ASN A 160 4.85 -7.89 27.09
N LYS A 161 5.75 -7.05 26.58
CA LYS A 161 7.12 -6.83 27.10
C LYS A 161 7.89 -8.12 27.43
N GLN A 162 7.83 -9.10 26.52
CA GLN A 162 8.58 -10.34 26.65
C GLN A 162 10.11 -10.08 26.67
N PRO A 163 10.95 -10.95 27.20
CA PRO A 163 12.39 -10.79 27.12
C PRO A 163 12.87 -10.53 25.70
N GLY A 164 13.63 -9.44 25.49
CA GLY A 164 14.08 -8.99 24.17
C GLY A 164 13.12 -8.05 23.42
N TYR A 165 11.98 -7.68 23.98
CA TYR A 165 11.00 -6.80 23.35
C TYR A 165 11.58 -5.49 22.82
N GLN A 166 12.59 -4.93 23.48
CA GLN A 166 13.23 -3.69 23.04
C GLN A 166 13.90 -3.83 21.66
N PHE A 167 14.58 -4.96 21.41
CA PHE A 167 15.20 -5.25 20.12
C PHE A 167 14.14 -5.47 19.02
N ILE A 168 13.03 -6.12 19.37
CA ILE A 168 11.90 -6.30 18.46
C ILE A 168 11.30 -4.94 18.12
N LEU A 169 11.06 -4.07 19.10
CA LEU A 169 10.55 -2.71 18.86
C LEU A 169 11.48 -1.87 18.00
N GLU A 170 12.81 -1.96 18.17
CA GLU A 170 13.77 -1.26 17.29
C GLU A 170 13.63 -1.69 15.82
N ASN A 171 13.48 -3.00 15.58
CA ASN A 171 13.22 -3.55 14.26
C ASN A 171 11.87 -3.05 13.69
N ILE A 172 10.81 -3.10 14.49
CA ILE A 172 9.47 -2.65 14.09
C ILE A 172 9.48 -1.16 13.77
N ASN A 173 10.17 -0.33 14.56
CA ASN A 173 10.34 1.10 14.31
C ASN A 173 10.89 1.36 12.90
N LEU A 174 11.96 0.64 12.53
CA LEU A 174 12.58 0.77 11.21
C LEU A 174 11.63 0.33 10.11
N GLN A 175 10.92 -0.79 10.29
CA GLN A 175 9.96 -1.32 9.32
C GLN A 175 8.77 -0.38 9.12
N ILE A 176 8.18 0.17 10.19
CA ILE A 176 7.09 1.17 10.11
C ILE A 176 7.57 2.39 9.33
N THR A 177 8.74 2.94 9.67
CA THR A 177 9.29 4.14 9.03
C THR A 177 9.55 3.92 7.54
N ILE A 178 10.16 2.79 7.16
CA ILE A 178 10.39 2.44 5.76
C ILE A 178 9.07 2.25 5.00
N ASN A 179 8.07 1.60 5.60
CA ASN A 179 6.76 1.43 4.96
C ASN A 179 6.07 2.76 4.73
N ILE A 180 6.08 3.66 5.71
CA ILE A 180 5.55 5.02 5.58
C ILE A 180 6.24 5.76 4.43
N LEU A 181 7.57 5.77 4.39
CA LEU A 181 8.36 6.41 3.33
C LEU A 181 8.09 5.83 1.94
N ARG A 182 7.70 4.56 1.83
CA ARG A 182 7.40 3.89 0.55
C ARG A 182 5.97 4.12 0.05
N THR A 183 5.03 4.28 0.97
CA THR A 183 3.59 4.20 0.64
C THR A 183 2.89 5.55 0.69
N ILE A 184 3.24 6.42 1.64
CA ILE A 184 2.66 7.76 1.75
C ILE A 184 3.39 8.71 0.82
N ASP A 185 2.64 9.56 0.11
CA ASP A 185 3.22 10.50 -0.84
C ASP A 185 4.14 11.51 -0.17
N CYS A 186 5.41 11.46 -0.56
CA CYS A 186 6.46 12.35 -0.08
C CYS A 186 7.50 12.62 -1.16
N ASN A 187 8.32 13.63 -0.93
CA ASN A 187 9.41 13.98 -1.83
C ASN A 187 10.48 12.88 -1.99
N CYS A 188 10.50 11.86 -1.11
CA CYS A 188 11.44 10.75 -1.18
C CYS A 188 11.02 9.66 -2.16
N ASN A 189 9.72 9.36 -2.29
CA ASN A 189 9.22 8.23 -3.05
C ASN A 189 8.63 8.58 -4.42
N HIS A 190 8.60 9.84 -4.78
CA HIS A 190 8.02 10.31 -6.05
C HIS A 190 8.60 9.57 -7.26
N ASN A 191 9.92 9.42 -7.33
CA ASN A 191 10.58 8.72 -8.44
C ASN A 191 10.27 7.21 -8.46
N LEU A 192 10.07 6.58 -7.30
CA LEU A 192 9.69 5.16 -7.20
C LEU A 192 8.27 4.94 -7.70
N LYS A 193 7.32 5.82 -7.29
CA LYS A 193 5.93 5.75 -7.75
C LYS A 193 5.81 6.02 -9.24
N MET A 194 6.55 7.00 -9.76
CA MET A 194 6.64 7.26 -11.20
C MET A 194 7.20 6.07 -11.96
N LYS A 195 8.26 5.43 -11.46
CA LYS A 195 8.82 4.21 -12.07
C LYS A 195 7.78 3.09 -12.10
N THR A 196 7.13 2.79 -10.99
CA THR A 196 6.08 1.76 -10.92
C THR A 196 4.89 2.08 -11.83
N TYR A 197 4.46 3.33 -11.90
CA TYR A 197 3.41 3.75 -12.82
C TYR A 197 3.81 3.56 -14.29
N CYS A 198 5.04 3.94 -14.67
CA CYS A 198 5.56 3.73 -16.01
C CYS A 198 5.67 2.23 -16.35
N GLU A 199 6.12 1.40 -15.41
CA GLU A 199 6.18 -0.05 -15.58
C GLU A 199 4.78 -0.63 -15.84
N LYS A 200 3.78 -0.29 -15.03
CA LYS A 200 2.37 -0.72 -15.23
C LYS A 200 1.80 -0.28 -16.56
N LYS A 201 2.04 0.97 -16.97
CA LYS A 201 1.61 1.48 -18.28
C LYS A 201 2.27 0.71 -19.41
N THR A 202 3.55 0.41 -19.30
CA THR A 202 4.29 -0.39 -20.28
C THR A 202 3.74 -1.80 -20.39
N ILE A 203 3.48 -2.48 -19.26
CA ILE A 203 2.90 -3.83 -19.25
C ILE A 203 1.51 -3.84 -19.93
N LYS A 204 0.65 -2.86 -19.65
CA LYS A 204 -0.64 -2.73 -20.35
C LYS A 204 -0.47 -2.59 -21.86
N ARG A 205 0.52 -1.79 -22.30
CA ARG A 205 0.84 -1.64 -23.74
C ARG A 205 1.31 -2.96 -24.36
N VAL A 206 2.16 -3.71 -23.66
CA VAL A 206 2.60 -5.06 -24.09
C VAL A 206 1.42 -6.02 -24.18
N ILE A 207 0.54 -6.05 -23.20
CA ILE A 207 -0.66 -6.92 -23.21
C ILE A 207 -1.52 -6.63 -24.45
N ASN A 208 -1.75 -5.35 -24.75
CA ASN A 208 -2.51 -4.98 -25.93
C ASN A 208 -1.79 -5.36 -27.24
N TYR A 209 -0.48 -5.22 -27.28
CA TYR A 209 0.33 -5.65 -28.42
C TYR A 209 0.23 -7.16 -28.65
N LEU A 210 0.37 -7.98 -27.60
CA LEU A 210 0.22 -9.42 -27.65
C LEU A 210 -1.19 -9.86 -28.08
N LYS A 211 -2.24 -9.17 -27.62
CA LYS A 211 -3.62 -9.45 -28.00
C LYS A 211 -3.89 -9.17 -29.48
N ASN A 212 -3.28 -8.15 -30.05
CA ASN A 212 -3.48 -7.77 -31.44
C ASN A 212 -2.60 -8.55 -32.41
N ASN A 213 -1.53 -9.21 -31.93
CA ASN A 213 -0.54 -9.90 -32.75
C ASN A 213 -0.29 -11.35 -32.31
N TYR A 214 -1.24 -11.96 -31.59
CA TYR A 214 -1.06 -13.29 -30.96
C TYR A 214 -0.71 -14.42 -31.95
N ASN A 215 -1.03 -14.25 -33.22
CA ASN A 215 -0.73 -15.21 -34.30
C ASN A 215 0.71 -15.12 -34.82
N GLN A 216 1.49 -14.15 -34.36
CA GLN A 216 2.90 -14.05 -34.70
C GLN A 216 3.79 -14.88 -33.73
N ASP A 217 4.98 -15.22 -34.20
CA ASP A 217 6.00 -15.81 -33.34
C ASP A 217 6.75 -14.68 -32.62
N PHE A 218 6.84 -14.82 -31.32
CA PHE A 218 7.60 -13.91 -30.46
C PHE A 218 8.68 -14.66 -29.71
N SER A 219 9.89 -14.13 -29.72
CA SER A 219 10.90 -14.42 -28.74
C SER A 219 10.68 -13.60 -27.45
N LEU A 220 11.30 -14.00 -26.36
CA LEU A 220 11.26 -13.20 -25.13
C LEU A 220 11.95 -11.85 -25.34
N GLU A 221 13.03 -11.87 -26.10
CA GLU A 221 13.82 -10.72 -26.48
C GLU A 221 12.96 -9.70 -27.24
N ASP A 222 12.18 -10.13 -28.24
CA ASP A 222 11.30 -9.24 -29.02
C ASP A 222 10.28 -8.51 -28.14
N ILE A 223 9.66 -9.23 -27.20
CA ILE A 223 8.66 -8.65 -26.31
C ILE A 223 9.33 -7.72 -25.26
N ALA A 224 10.50 -8.08 -24.76
CA ALA A 224 11.25 -7.28 -23.81
C ALA A 224 11.80 -6.00 -24.47
N ASP A 225 12.26 -6.07 -25.71
CA ASP A 225 12.72 -4.92 -26.50
C ASP A 225 11.56 -3.96 -26.82
N PHE A 226 10.38 -4.50 -27.19
CA PHE A 226 9.16 -3.69 -27.34
C PHE A 226 8.81 -2.95 -26.04
N ALA A 227 9.07 -3.57 -24.88
CA ALA A 227 8.87 -2.97 -23.57
C ALA A 227 10.02 -2.02 -23.17
N SER A 228 11.14 -2.00 -23.89
CA SER A 228 12.39 -1.29 -23.55
C SER A 228 13.00 -1.73 -22.20
N TYR A 229 12.95 -3.04 -21.94
CA TYR A 229 13.54 -3.66 -20.75
C TYR A 229 14.46 -4.83 -21.11
N SER A 230 15.40 -5.17 -20.20
CA SER A 230 16.08 -6.44 -20.31
C SER A 230 15.12 -7.62 -20.09
N PRO A 231 15.34 -8.79 -20.72
CA PRO A 231 14.44 -9.94 -20.59
C PRO A 231 14.15 -10.35 -19.13
N PHE A 232 15.16 -10.38 -18.26
CA PHE A 232 15.00 -10.70 -16.84
C PHE A 232 14.12 -9.68 -16.08
N HIS A 233 14.36 -8.39 -16.33
CA HIS A 233 13.57 -7.34 -15.70
C HIS A 233 12.14 -7.39 -16.21
N PHE A 234 11.94 -7.59 -17.51
CA PHE A 234 10.62 -7.71 -18.13
C PHE A 234 9.80 -8.86 -17.54
N ILE A 235 10.36 -10.09 -17.46
CA ILE A 235 9.65 -11.23 -16.85
C ILE A 235 9.21 -10.90 -15.45
N ARG A 236 10.07 -10.30 -14.62
CA ARG A 236 9.79 -9.98 -13.22
C ARG A 236 8.63 -9.00 -13.09
N ILE A 237 8.66 -7.88 -13.84
CA ILE A 237 7.59 -6.86 -13.76
C ILE A 237 6.28 -7.35 -14.39
N PHE A 238 6.36 -8.10 -15.49
CA PHE A 238 5.20 -8.69 -16.14
C PHE A 238 4.49 -9.69 -15.23
N LYS A 239 5.26 -10.61 -14.59
CA LYS A 239 4.72 -11.56 -13.63
C LYS A 239 4.16 -10.88 -12.37
N ALA A 240 4.80 -9.82 -11.89
CA ALA A 240 4.30 -9.05 -10.75
C ALA A 240 2.95 -8.37 -11.04
N GLU A 241 2.72 -7.89 -12.29
CA GLU A 241 1.48 -7.22 -12.66
C GLU A 241 0.36 -8.18 -13.09
N THR A 242 0.70 -9.31 -13.75
CA THR A 242 -0.29 -10.22 -14.37
C THR A 242 -0.46 -11.55 -13.62
N GLY A 243 0.44 -11.88 -12.70
CA GLY A 243 0.50 -13.18 -12.04
C GLY A 243 1.10 -14.31 -12.91
N LYS A 244 1.41 -14.07 -14.19
CA LYS A 244 1.87 -15.06 -15.18
C LYS A 244 3.13 -14.61 -15.90
N THR A 245 3.88 -15.59 -16.44
CA THR A 245 4.97 -15.24 -17.35
C THR A 245 4.42 -14.71 -18.68
N PRO A 246 5.20 -13.92 -19.45
CA PRO A 246 4.75 -13.41 -20.76
C PRO A 246 4.30 -14.51 -21.71
N PHE A 247 5.00 -15.64 -21.77
CA PHE A 247 4.64 -16.77 -22.60
C PHE A 247 3.37 -17.50 -22.12
N ASP A 248 3.20 -17.72 -20.82
CA ASP A 248 1.97 -18.30 -20.28
C ASP A 248 0.76 -17.42 -20.59
N TYR A 249 0.96 -16.11 -20.52
CA TYR A 249 -0.09 -15.13 -20.86
C TYR A 249 -0.42 -15.16 -22.35
N LEU A 250 0.58 -15.24 -23.22
CA LEU A 250 0.38 -15.38 -24.68
C LEU A 250 -0.34 -16.69 -25.03
N LEU A 251 0.04 -17.80 -24.37
CA LEU A 251 -0.66 -19.08 -24.55
C LEU A 251 -2.15 -18.98 -24.15
N ASP A 252 -2.47 -18.25 -23.08
CA ASP A 252 -3.87 -18.02 -22.70
C ASP A 252 -4.63 -17.28 -23.78
N ILE A 253 -4.03 -16.22 -24.35
CA ILE A 253 -4.64 -15.50 -25.49
C ILE A 253 -4.89 -16.43 -26.68
N LYS A 254 -3.88 -17.21 -27.08
CA LYS A 254 -3.99 -18.16 -28.21
C LYS A 254 -5.09 -19.20 -27.96
N ILE A 255 -5.22 -19.71 -26.74
CA ILE A 255 -6.28 -20.65 -26.36
C ILE A 255 -7.65 -19.99 -26.37
N ASP A 256 -7.79 -18.75 -25.88
CA ASP A 256 -9.08 -18.07 -25.87
C ASP A 256 -9.55 -17.73 -27.29
N GLU A 257 -8.64 -17.36 -28.20
CA GLU A 257 -8.99 -17.18 -29.62
C GLU A 257 -9.35 -18.51 -30.29
N SER A 258 -8.62 -19.59 -29.99
CA SER A 258 -8.99 -20.91 -30.52
C SER A 258 -10.36 -21.42 -30.03
N LYS A 259 -10.76 -21.12 -28.77
CA LYS A 259 -12.12 -21.41 -28.28
C LYS A 259 -13.18 -20.69 -29.10
N LYS A 260 -12.96 -19.41 -29.42
CA LYS A 260 -13.88 -18.61 -30.26
C LYS A 260 -14.01 -19.23 -31.66
N LEU A 261 -12.89 -19.60 -32.27
CA LEU A 261 -12.88 -20.24 -33.58
C LEU A 261 -13.55 -21.61 -33.57
N LEU A 262 -13.30 -22.44 -32.56
CA LEU A 262 -13.93 -23.74 -32.40
C LEU A 262 -15.46 -23.66 -32.25
N LYS A 263 -15.96 -22.62 -31.57
CA LYS A 263 -17.39 -22.41 -31.36
C LYS A 263 -18.07 -21.83 -32.61
N ASN A 264 -17.44 -20.85 -33.23
CA ASN A 264 -18.10 -20.00 -34.24
C ASN A 264 -17.79 -20.38 -35.69
N SER A 265 -16.86 -21.30 -35.95
CA SER A 265 -16.49 -21.72 -37.29
C SER A 265 -16.62 -23.23 -37.51
N GLY A 266 -16.77 -23.60 -38.78
CA GLY A 266 -16.71 -25.01 -39.25
C GLY A 266 -15.30 -25.45 -39.69
N LYS A 267 -14.29 -24.59 -39.53
CA LYS A 267 -12.91 -24.84 -39.99
C LYS A 267 -12.33 -26.15 -39.42
N PRO A 268 -11.50 -26.86 -40.17
CA PRO A 268 -10.72 -27.97 -39.63
C PRO A 268 -9.93 -27.60 -38.40
N ILE A 269 -9.75 -28.53 -37.46
CA ILE A 269 -8.97 -28.30 -36.21
C ILE A 269 -7.54 -27.87 -36.55
N THR A 270 -6.99 -28.36 -37.64
CA THR A 270 -5.66 -28.02 -38.14
C THR A 270 -5.57 -26.51 -38.48
N ASP A 271 -6.57 -26.00 -39.19
CA ASP A 271 -6.59 -24.59 -39.62
C ASP A 271 -6.76 -23.68 -38.39
N ILE A 272 -7.64 -24.07 -37.46
CA ILE A 272 -7.80 -23.34 -36.21
C ILE A 272 -6.49 -23.31 -35.37
N CYS A 273 -5.72 -24.41 -35.38
CA CYS A 273 -4.41 -24.43 -34.77
C CYS A 273 -3.51 -23.29 -35.30
N PHE A 274 -3.39 -23.18 -36.63
CA PHE A 274 -2.57 -22.13 -37.27
C PHE A 274 -3.17 -20.74 -37.14
N ASP A 275 -4.47 -20.59 -37.34
CA ASP A 275 -5.18 -19.31 -37.16
C ASP A 275 -5.07 -18.77 -35.74
N SER A 276 -4.93 -19.66 -34.74
CA SER A 276 -4.71 -19.30 -33.34
C SER A 276 -3.24 -19.06 -33.00
N GLY A 277 -2.33 -19.08 -33.99
CA GLY A 277 -0.91 -18.77 -33.83
C GLY A 277 -0.08 -19.93 -33.23
N PHE A 278 -0.52 -21.17 -33.34
CA PHE A 278 0.31 -22.33 -33.00
C PHE A 278 0.95 -22.91 -34.27
N ASN A 279 2.23 -23.20 -34.19
CA ASN A 279 3.02 -23.76 -35.32
C ASN A 279 2.99 -25.29 -35.34
N ASN A 280 2.49 -25.94 -34.30
CA ASN A 280 2.50 -27.39 -34.17
C ASN A 280 1.17 -27.88 -33.56
N ARG A 281 0.50 -28.81 -34.30
CA ARG A 281 -0.79 -29.36 -33.89
C ARG A 281 -0.73 -30.20 -32.61
N SER A 282 0.36 -30.94 -32.39
CA SER A 282 0.53 -31.72 -31.18
C SER A 282 0.70 -30.82 -29.95
N HIS A 283 1.50 -29.77 -30.07
CA HIS A 283 1.67 -28.75 -29.04
C HIS A 283 0.34 -28.02 -28.75
N PHE A 284 -0.37 -27.60 -29.79
CA PHE A 284 -1.72 -26.99 -29.67
C PHE A 284 -2.66 -27.89 -28.84
N SER A 285 -2.82 -29.16 -29.27
CA SER A 285 -3.74 -30.08 -28.61
C SER A 285 -3.39 -30.35 -27.15
N ALA A 286 -2.09 -30.49 -26.83
CA ALA A 286 -1.59 -30.66 -25.47
C ALA A 286 -1.85 -29.43 -24.59
N VAL A 287 -1.52 -28.23 -25.08
CA VAL A 287 -1.75 -26.98 -24.36
C VAL A 287 -3.25 -26.73 -24.17
N PHE A 288 -4.04 -26.91 -25.21
CA PHE A 288 -5.49 -26.73 -25.17
C PHE A 288 -6.13 -27.64 -24.13
N LYS A 289 -5.77 -28.93 -24.15
CA LYS A 289 -6.29 -29.89 -23.15
C LYS A 289 -5.84 -29.52 -21.73
N ARG A 290 -4.58 -29.16 -21.53
CA ARG A 290 -4.06 -28.72 -20.22
C ARG A 290 -4.81 -27.49 -19.69
N LYS A 291 -5.16 -26.53 -20.55
CA LYS A 291 -5.81 -25.26 -20.16
C LYS A 291 -7.33 -25.37 -20.02
N THR A 292 -7.99 -26.29 -20.74
CA THR A 292 -9.46 -26.39 -20.81
C THR A 292 -10.03 -27.66 -20.20
N GLY A 293 -9.21 -28.69 -20.00
CA GLY A 293 -9.63 -30.04 -19.60
C GLY A 293 -10.07 -30.92 -20.77
N TYR A 294 -10.30 -30.36 -21.96
CA TYR A 294 -10.83 -31.07 -23.13
C TYR A 294 -9.89 -30.98 -24.32
N SER A 295 -9.91 -32.00 -25.20
CA SER A 295 -9.25 -31.83 -26.51
C SER A 295 -10.01 -30.82 -27.37
N PRO A 296 -9.37 -30.19 -28.38
CA PRO A 296 -10.05 -29.24 -29.28
C PRO A 296 -11.31 -29.82 -29.92
N SER A 297 -11.29 -31.09 -30.33
CA SER A 297 -12.44 -31.77 -30.93
C SER A 297 -13.58 -31.95 -29.92
N GLN A 298 -13.27 -32.40 -28.71
CA GLN A 298 -14.26 -32.52 -27.63
C GLN A 298 -14.88 -31.17 -27.26
N TYR A 299 -14.04 -30.15 -27.13
CA TYR A 299 -14.50 -28.81 -26.82
C TYR A 299 -15.46 -28.24 -27.88
N ARG A 300 -15.19 -28.49 -29.16
CA ARG A 300 -16.08 -28.12 -30.27
C ARG A 300 -17.47 -28.71 -30.12
N ILE A 301 -17.54 -30.04 -29.81
CA ILE A 301 -18.83 -30.75 -29.62
C ILE A 301 -19.61 -30.11 -28.48
N ILE A 302 -18.97 -29.98 -27.30
CA ILE A 302 -19.61 -29.46 -26.08
C ILE A 302 -20.05 -27.98 -26.25
N SER A 303 -19.28 -27.19 -26.97
CA SER A 303 -19.56 -25.75 -27.12
C SER A 303 -20.63 -25.43 -28.16
N LYS A 304 -21.08 -26.42 -28.98
CA LYS A 304 -22.14 -26.31 -29.98
C LYS A 304 -23.46 -26.99 -29.56
N SER A 305 -23.41 -27.79 -28.50
CA SER A 305 -24.59 -28.32 -27.81
C SER A 305 -25.21 -27.27 -26.91
#